data_6c038a1994827befd7996c76e39515b7
#
_entry.id   6c038a1994827befd7996c76e39515b7
#
_cell.length_a   1.000
_cell.length_b   1.000
_cell.length_c   1.000
_cell.angle_alpha   90.00
_cell.angle_beta   90.00
_cell.angle_gamma   90.00
#
_symmetry.space_group_name_H-M   'P 1'
#
loop_
_entity.id
_entity.type
_entity.pdbx_description
1 polymer ?
#
loop_
_entity_poly.entity_id
_entity_poly.type
_entity_poly.pdbx_seq_one_letter_code
_entity_poly.pdbx_strand_id
1 'polypeptide(L)'
;MKLTIQRMARIAILSALAVGLRSAFIGLPNIQPITAMFFVSVLYLGLVDGFLIMALTMSISGFIFGFGPWVFNQILAFGILMALWSLIAPRLSLVWQIALVTILSFLYGVLLDYSYGLLFKSGLTFVVSGLLYDTYHAVSTLSLIHI
;
A
#
# COMPACT_ATOMS: atom_id res chain seq x y z
N MET A 1 -19.30 -10.67 -11.71
CA MET A 1 -17.93 -11.26 -11.61
C MET A 1 -18.01 -12.48 -10.70
N LYS A 2 -17.79 -13.72 -11.20
CA LYS A 2 -17.89 -14.95 -10.39
C LYS A 2 -16.63 -15.14 -9.56
N LEU A 3 -16.77 -15.38 -8.25
CA LEU A 3 -15.68 -15.79 -7.36
C LEU A 3 -15.48 -17.30 -7.52
N THR A 4 -14.42 -17.69 -8.23
CA THR A 4 -14.01 -19.09 -8.30
C THR A 4 -13.17 -19.48 -7.09
N ILE A 5 -13.16 -20.75 -6.71
CA ILE A 5 -12.32 -21.28 -5.60
C ILE A 5 -10.85 -20.91 -5.82
N GLN A 6 -10.33 -21.04 -7.05
CA GLN A 6 -8.96 -20.68 -7.41
C GLN A 6 -8.67 -19.18 -7.18
N ARG A 7 -9.61 -18.30 -7.52
CA ARG A 7 -9.49 -16.86 -7.30
C ARG A 7 -9.47 -16.52 -5.81
N MET A 8 -10.37 -17.13 -5.04
CA MET A 8 -10.40 -16.94 -3.58
C MET A 8 -9.12 -17.45 -2.92
N ALA A 9 -8.64 -18.64 -3.29
CA ALA A 9 -7.39 -19.20 -2.78
C ALA A 9 -6.20 -18.29 -3.09
N ARG A 10 -6.09 -17.76 -4.31
CA ARG A 10 -5.02 -16.82 -4.70
C ARG A 10 -5.06 -15.55 -3.86
N ILE A 11 -6.22 -14.93 -3.69
CA ILE A 11 -6.38 -13.72 -2.86
C ILE A 11 -5.97 -14.03 -1.41
N ALA A 12 -6.43 -15.14 -0.85
CA ALA A 12 -6.12 -15.54 0.53
C ALA A 12 -4.62 -15.78 0.74
N ILE A 13 -3.95 -16.52 -0.17
CA ILE A 13 -2.51 -16.81 -0.10
C ILE A 13 -1.70 -15.51 -0.20
N LEU A 14 -2.02 -14.64 -1.16
CA LEU A 14 -1.30 -13.38 -1.33
C LEU A 14 -1.53 -12.42 -0.15
N SER A 15 -2.73 -12.38 0.42
CA SER A 15 -3.00 -11.61 1.63
C SER A 15 -2.22 -12.14 2.83
N ALA A 16 -2.18 -13.46 3.02
CA ALA A 16 -1.41 -14.09 4.10
C ALA A 16 0.09 -13.83 3.95
N LEU A 17 0.62 -13.93 2.73
CA LEU A 17 2.02 -13.58 2.43
C LEU A 17 2.31 -12.11 2.75
N ALA A 18 1.43 -11.20 2.35
CA ALA A 18 1.59 -9.77 2.64
C ALA A 18 1.55 -9.46 4.14
N VAL A 19 0.66 -10.12 4.91
CA VAL A 19 0.64 -10.01 6.38
C VAL A 19 1.95 -10.51 6.98
N GLY A 20 2.46 -11.66 6.51
CA GLY A 20 3.75 -12.21 6.93
C GLY A 20 4.91 -11.26 6.64
N LEU A 21 4.97 -10.69 5.43
CA LEU A 21 5.97 -9.69 5.06
C LEU A 21 5.88 -8.44 5.94
N ARG A 22 4.68 -7.92 6.17
CA ARG A 22 4.48 -6.77 7.05
C ARG A 22 4.98 -7.04 8.47
N SER A 23 4.72 -8.24 8.98
CA SER A 23 5.18 -8.67 10.31
C SER A 23 6.71 -8.80 10.38
N ALA A 24 7.33 -9.35 9.35
CA ALA A 24 8.78 -9.54 9.29
C ALA A 24 9.55 -8.21 9.28
N PHE A 25 8.98 -7.16 8.69
CA PHE A 25 9.61 -5.85 8.55
C PHE A 25 9.18 -4.82 9.60
N ILE A 26 8.38 -5.22 10.60
CA ILE A 26 7.83 -4.30 11.61
C ILE A 26 8.90 -3.53 12.39
N GLY A 27 10.09 -4.09 12.54
CA GLY A 27 11.23 -3.45 13.22
C GLY A 27 11.97 -2.39 12.39
N LEU A 28 11.66 -2.26 11.10
CA LEU A 28 12.30 -1.31 10.20
C LEU A 28 11.37 -0.12 9.92
N PRO A 29 11.76 1.11 10.27
CA PRO A 29 10.90 2.28 10.12
C PRO A 29 10.46 2.47 8.68
N ASN A 30 9.17 2.34 8.44
CA ASN A 30 8.48 2.58 7.18
C ASN A 30 9.00 1.80 5.94
N ILE A 31 9.78 0.72 6.15
CA ILE A 31 10.17 -0.22 5.09
C ILE A 31 9.05 -1.23 4.93
N GLN A 32 8.27 -1.12 3.86
CA GLN A 32 7.06 -1.91 3.66
C GLN A 32 7.04 -2.60 2.29
N PRO A 33 7.53 -3.84 2.18
CA PRO A 33 7.51 -4.64 0.94
C PRO A 33 6.11 -4.83 0.36
N ILE A 34 5.09 -4.79 1.21
CA ILE A 34 3.69 -4.99 0.83
C ILE A 34 3.18 -3.98 -0.19
N THR A 35 3.70 -2.75 -0.17
CA THR A 35 3.30 -1.69 -1.12
C THR A 35 3.62 -2.10 -2.55
N ALA A 36 4.85 -2.55 -2.82
CA ALA A 36 5.23 -3.09 -4.11
C ALA A 36 4.31 -4.25 -4.54
N MET A 37 4.02 -5.17 -3.62
CA MET A 37 3.16 -6.31 -3.86
C MET A 37 1.72 -5.89 -4.24
N PHE A 38 1.17 -4.85 -3.61
CA PHE A 38 -0.17 -4.35 -3.94
C PHE A 38 -0.22 -3.77 -5.35
N PHE A 39 0.72 -2.90 -5.71
CA PHE A 39 0.76 -2.30 -7.05
C PHE A 39 1.01 -3.35 -8.15
N VAL A 40 1.90 -4.29 -7.92
CA VAL A 40 2.13 -5.42 -8.84
C VAL A 40 0.85 -6.28 -8.97
N SER A 41 0.18 -6.57 -7.86
CA SER A 41 -1.09 -7.33 -7.89
C SER A 41 -2.15 -6.67 -8.75
N VAL A 42 -2.24 -5.34 -8.77
CA VAL A 42 -3.19 -4.61 -9.63
C VAL A 42 -2.90 -4.84 -11.12
N LEU A 43 -1.62 -4.85 -11.53
CA LEU A 43 -1.26 -5.05 -12.94
C LEU A 43 -1.57 -6.46 -13.42
N TYR A 44 -1.30 -7.48 -12.59
CA TYR A 44 -1.43 -8.89 -13.00
C TYR A 44 -2.81 -9.48 -12.71
N LEU A 45 -3.49 -9.04 -11.67
CA LEU A 45 -4.76 -9.62 -11.21
C LEU A 45 -5.96 -8.68 -11.41
N GLY A 46 -5.68 -7.44 -11.77
CA GLY A 46 -6.67 -6.37 -11.89
C GLY A 46 -6.96 -5.65 -10.56
N LEU A 47 -7.58 -4.48 -10.67
CA LEU A 47 -7.83 -3.58 -9.54
C LEU A 47 -8.63 -4.23 -8.40
N VAL A 48 -9.67 -5.00 -8.74
CA VAL A 48 -10.55 -5.60 -7.72
C VAL A 48 -9.82 -6.64 -6.87
N ASP A 49 -9.05 -7.54 -7.49
CA ASP A 49 -8.30 -8.56 -6.76
C ASP A 49 -7.16 -7.94 -5.95
N GLY A 50 -6.43 -6.99 -6.55
CA GLY A 50 -5.40 -6.22 -5.85
C GLY A 50 -5.96 -5.47 -4.64
N PHE A 51 -7.13 -4.82 -4.79
CA PHE A 51 -7.80 -4.13 -3.68
C PHE A 51 -8.23 -5.09 -2.57
N LEU A 52 -8.78 -6.27 -2.93
CA LEU A 52 -9.15 -7.28 -1.93
C LEU A 52 -7.92 -7.79 -1.16
N ILE A 53 -6.81 -8.05 -1.85
CA ILE A 53 -5.54 -8.47 -1.22
C ILE A 53 -5.09 -7.38 -0.23
N MET A 54 -5.05 -6.13 -0.65
CA MET A 54 -4.66 -5.01 0.19
C MET A 54 -5.59 -4.83 1.40
N ALA A 55 -6.91 -4.80 1.18
CA ALA A 55 -7.89 -4.59 2.24
C ALA A 55 -7.86 -5.70 3.30
N LEU A 56 -7.75 -6.97 2.87
CA LEU A 56 -7.57 -8.11 3.77
C LEU A 56 -6.25 -8.00 4.54
N THR A 57 -5.16 -7.66 3.87
CA THR A 57 -3.84 -7.48 4.52
C THR A 57 -3.90 -6.41 5.59
N MET A 58 -4.46 -5.23 5.28
CA MET A 58 -4.58 -4.12 6.24
C MET A 58 -5.48 -4.47 7.40
N SER A 59 -6.62 -5.12 7.15
CA SER A 59 -7.55 -5.52 8.19
C SER A 59 -6.94 -6.58 9.12
N ILE A 60 -6.37 -7.66 8.57
CA ILE A 60 -5.78 -8.74 9.38
C ILE A 60 -4.58 -8.22 10.17
N SER A 61 -3.67 -7.47 9.54
CA SER A 61 -2.54 -6.87 10.25
C SER A 61 -2.98 -5.81 11.27
N GLY A 62 -4.08 -5.09 11.03
CA GLY A 62 -4.70 -4.22 12.01
C GLY A 62 -5.14 -4.97 13.28
N PHE A 63 -5.72 -6.15 13.16
CA PHE A 63 -6.06 -6.98 14.33
C PHE A 63 -4.81 -7.47 15.07
N ILE A 64 -3.69 -7.71 14.39
CA ILE A 64 -2.44 -8.17 15.02
C ILE A 64 -1.71 -7.00 15.72
N PHE A 65 -1.62 -5.83 15.08
CA PHE A 65 -0.80 -4.70 15.54
C PHE A 65 -1.59 -3.58 16.22
N GLY A 66 -2.89 -3.70 16.27
CA GLY A 66 -3.82 -2.72 16.81
C GLY A 66 -4.77 -2.20 15.74
N PHE A 67 -6.07 -2.29 16.03
CA PHE A 67 -7.13 -1.85 15.13
C PHE A 67 -7.68 -0.48 15.56
N GLY A 68 -7.73 0.46 14.64
CA GLY A 68 -8.24 1.80 14.90
C GLY A 68 -8.63 2.53 13.61
N PRO A 69 -9.03 3.81 13.68
CA PRO A 69 -9.42 4.62 12.53
C PRO A 69 -8.36 4.65 11.42
N TRP A 70 -7.08 4.53 11.82
CA TRP A 70 -5.95 4.50 10.87
C TRP A 70 -6.01 3.35 9.87
N VAL A 71 -6.59 2.20 10.22
CA VAL A 71 -6.73 1.06 9.30
C VAL A 71 -7.63 1.45 8.13
N PHE A 72 -8.73 2.14 8.39
CA PHE A 72 -9.64 2.63 7.34
C PHE A 72 -8.97 3.70 6.47
N ASN A 73 -8.21 4.62 7.07
CA ASN A 73 -7.44 5.62 6.32
C ASN A 73 -6.39 4.96 5.42
N GLN A 74 -5.70 3.92 5.89
CA GLN A 74 -4.75 3.13 5.09
C GLN A 74 -5.44 2.45 3.90
N ILE A 75 -6.57 1.79 4.12
CA ILE A 75 -7.34 1.14 3.05
C ILE A 75 -7.82 2.16 2.03
N LEU A 76 -8.32 3.31 2.47
CA LEU A 76 -8.80 4.37 1.59
C LEU A 76 -7.65 4.96 0.76
N ALA A 77 -6.54 5.33 1.40
CA ALA A 77 -5.37 5.90 0.72
C ALA A 77 -4.81 4.94 -0.33
N PHE A 78 -4.55 3.68 0.04
CA PHE A 78 -4.13 2.66 -0.93
C PHE A 78 -5.15 2.45 -2.04
N GLY A 79 -6.45 2.39 -1.71
CA GLY A 79 -7.52 2.22 -2.70
C GLY A 79 -7.49 3.29 -3.78
N ILE A 80 -7.37 4.56 -3.38
CA ILE A 80 -7.26 5.70 -4.30
C ILE A 80 -6.00 5.57 -5.18
N LEU A 81 -4.85 5.32 -4.57
CA LEU A 81 -3.58 5.24 -5.29
C LEU A 81 -3.50 4.03 -6.22
N MET A 82 -4.05 2.88 -5.83
CA MET A 82 -4.16 1.69 -6.67
C MET A 82 -5.12 1.89 -7.84
N ALA A 83 -6.20 2.66 -7.65
CA ALA A 83 -7.09 3.03 -8.75
C ALA A 83 -6.37 3.93 -9.76
N LEU A 84 -5.66 4.96 -9.30
CA LEU A 84 -4.82 5.80 -10.16
C LEU A 84 -3.77 4.97 -10.90
N TRP A 85 -3.09 4.07 -10.20
CA TRP A 85 -2.11 3.15 -10.77
C TRP A 85 -2.72 2.28 -11.88
N SER A 86 -3.89 1.71 -11.65
CA SER A 86 -4.58 0.84 -12.63
C SER A 86 -4.95 1.58 -13.93
N LEU A 87 -5.18 2.89 -13.86
CA LEU A 87 -5.54 3.72 -15.01
C LEU A 87 -4.32 4.18 -15.81
N ILE A 88 -3.23 4.49 -15.12
CA ILE A 88 -2.07 5.16 -15.71
C ILE A 88 -0.99 4.15 -16.11
N ALA A 89 -0.63 3.24 -15.21
CA ALA A 89 0.52 2.35 -15.37
C ALA A 89 0.51 1.49 -16.63
N PRO A 90 -0.64 0.92 -17.10
CA PRO A 90 -0.65 0.10 -18.31
C PRO A 90 -0.26 0.86 -19.59
N ARG A 91 -0.25 2.19 -19.54
CA ARG A 91 0.10 3.05 -20.69
C ARG A 91 1.56 3.51 -20.67
N LEU A 92 2.29 3.18 -19.61
CA LEU A 92 3.66 3.64 -19.38
C LEU A 92 4.67 2.54 -19.71
N SER A 93 5.86 2.92 -20.14
CA SER A 93 7.01 2.01 -20.18
C SER A 93 7.47 1.67 -18.77
N LEU A 94 8.23 0.59 -18.61
CA LEU A 94 8.68 0.08 -17.30
C LEU A 94 9.36 1.17 -16.46
N VAL A 95 10.21 1.98 -17.07
CA VAL A 95 10.93 3.06 -16.36
C VAL A 95 9.96 4.07 -15.76
N TRP A 96 8.93 4.47 -16.51
CA TRP A 96 7.90 5.38 -16.03
C TRP A 96 6.95 4.74 -15.01
N GLN A 97 6.71 3.42 -15.11
CA GLN A 97 5.98 2.68 -14.07
C GLN A 97 6.75 2.69 -12.75
N ILE A 98 8.06 2.45 -12.79
CA ILE A 98 8.92 2.51 -11.59
C ILE A 98 8.90 3.93 -10.97
N ALA A 99 9.04 4.96 -11.78
CA ALA A 99 8.95 6.34 -11.30
C ALA A 99 7.57 6.65 -10.67
N LEU A 100 6.49 6.25 -11.35
CA LEU A 100 5.12 6.49 -10.87
C LEU A 100 4.85 5.77 -9.55
N VAL A 101 5.21 4.49 -9.42
CA VAL A 101 4.97 3.74 -8.19
C VAL A 101 5.76 4.29 -7.00
N THR A 102 6.97 4.78 -7.24
CA THR A 102 7.79 5.46 -6.22
C THR A 102 7.09 6.73 -5.73
N ILE A 103 6.57 7.56 -6.66
CA ILE A 103 5.79 8.76 -6.33
C ILE A 103 4.52 8.40 -5.56
N LEU A 104 3.77 7.39 -6.02
CA LEU A 104 2.53 6.96 -5.34
C LEU A 104 2.82 6.42 -3.94
N SER A 105 3.94 5.72 -3.74
CA SER A 105 4.35 5.24 -2.42
C SER A 105 4.70 6.39 -1.47
N PHE A 106 5.36 7.43 -1.95
CA PHE A 106 5.59 8.65 -1.17
C PHE A 106 4.27 9.36 -0.83
N LEU A 107 3.39 9.52 -1.81
CA LEU A 107 2.07 10.14 -1.62
C LEU A 107 1.19 9.38 -0.64
N TYR A 108 1.34 8.06 -0.55
CA TYR A 108 0.63 7.26 0.45
C TYR A 108 0.94 7.75 1.87
N GLY A 109 2.22 7.93 2.21
CA GLY A 109 2.62 8.44 3.51
C GLY A 109 2.07 9.85 3.77
N VAL A 110 2.26 10.76 2.81
CA VAL A 110 1.73 12.14 2.89
C VAL A 110 0.21 12.17 3.12
N LEU A 111 -0.55 11.31 2.43
CA LEU A 111 -2.01 11.21 2.61
C LEU A 111 -2.38 10.73 4.02
N LEU A 112 -1.65 9.76 4.56
CA LEU A 112 -1.87 9.28 5.93
C LEU A 112 -1.52 10.36 6.94
N ASP A 113 -0.38 11.00 6.82
CA ASP A 113 0.07 12.06 7.72
C ASP A 113 -0.89 13.25 7.71
N TYR A 114 -1.39 13.62 6.53
CA TYR A 114 -2.43 14.64 6.41
C TYR A 114 -3.73 14.21 7.12
N SER A 115 -4.15 12.97 6.93
CA SER A 115 -5.34 12.43 7.61
C SER A 115 -5.20 12.43 9.13
N TYR A 116 -4.01 12.13 9.65
CA TYR A 116 -3.70 12.22 11.08
C TYR A 116 -3.67 13.66 11.56
N GLY A 117 -3.11 14.57 10.77
CA GLY A 117 -3.16 16.00 11.05
C GLY A 117 -4.58 16.53 11.24
N LEU A 118 -5.52 16.06 10.42
CA LEU A 118 -6.95 16.37 10.56
C LEU A 118 -7.56 15.71 11.81
N LEU A 119 -7.28 14.42 12.01
CA LEU A 119 -7.85 13.63 13.11
C LEU A 119 -7.43 14.19 14.50
N PHE A 120 -6.16 14.56 14.64
CA PHE A 120 -5.57 15.03 15.88
C PHE A 120 -5.49 16.57 15.98
N LYS A 121 -6.09 17.29 15.03
CA LYS A 121 -6.12 18.77 14.98
C LYS A 121 -4.73 19.43 15.07
N SER A 122 -3.71 18.75 14.53
CA SER A 122 -2.31 19.20 14.55
C SER A 122 -1.86 19.88 13.25
N GLY A 123 -2.78 20.10 12.30
CA GLY A 123 -2.49 20.73 11.01
C GLY A 123 -1.48 19.93 10.20
N LEU A 124 -0.46 20.60 9.67
CA LEU A 124 0.57 19.98 8.81
C LEU A 124 1.74 19.38 9.61
N THR A 125 1.71 19.38 10.92
CA THR A 125 2.83 18.90 11.76
C THR A 125 3.18 17.46 11.46
N PHE A 126 2.19 16.57 11.31
CA PHE A 126 2.43 15.17 10.93
C PHE A 126 3.08 15.06 9.56
N VAL A 127 2.60 15.80 8.56
CA VAL A 127 3.18 15.79 7.21
C VAL A 127 4.66 16.20 7.25
N VAL A 128 4.99 17.30 7.93
CA VAL A 128 6.38 17.78 8.00
C VAL A 128 7.29 16.79 8.71
N SER A 129 6.83 16.22 9.83
CA SER A 129 7.61 15.23 10.59
C SER A 129 7.69 13.87 9.90
N GLY A 130 6.73 13.52 9.06
CA GLY A 130 6.63 12.25 8.33
C GLY A 130 7.48 12.19 7.07
N LEU A 131 7.86 13.31 6.45
CA LEU A 131 8.53 13.36 5.13
C LEU A 131 9.74 12.41 5.01
N LEU A 132 10.55 12.29 6.06
CA LEU A 132 11.70 11.39 6.06
C LEU A 132 11.27 9.92 5.99
N TYR A 133 10.25 9.54 6.77
CA TYR A 133 9.69 8.19 6.79
C TYR A 133 8.98 7.85 5.48
N ASP A 134 8.30 8.82 4.87
CA ASP A 134 7.67 8.67 3.55
C ASP A 134 8.71 8.45 2.46
N THR A 135 9.86 9.12 2.57
CA THR A 135 10.99 8.89 1.69
C THR A 135 11.54 7.46 1.85
N TYR A 136 11.70 6.95 3.07
CA TYR A 136 12.10 5.56 3.30
C TYR A 136 11.10 4.57 2.71
N HIS A 137 9.80 4.84 2.83
CA HIS A 137 8.74 4.04 2.23
C HIS A 137 8.87 3.99 0.70
N ALA A 138 9.04 5.14 0.05
CA ALA A 138 9.19 5.24 -1.40
C ALA A 138 10.45 4.53 -1.89
N VAL A 139 11.59 4.70 -1.21
CA VAL A 139 12.86 4.04 -1.55
C VAL A 139 12.76 2.52 -1.35
N SER A 140 12.09 2.05 -0.29
CA SER A 140 11.88 0.62 -0.07
C SER A 140 11.02 0.00 -1.17
N THR A 141 9.98 0.69 -1.61
CA THR A 141 9.12 0.24 -2.72
C THR A 141 9.91 0.20 -4.03
N LEU A 142 10.71 1.23 -4.31
CA LEU A 142 11.58 1.29 -5.49
C LEU A 142 12.55 0.11 -5.53
N SER A 143 13.25 -0.18 -4.43
CA SER A 143 14.24 -1.27 -4.38
C SER A 143 13.62 -2.64 -4.63
N LEU A 144 12.37 -2.85 -4.22
CA LEU A 144 11.67 -4.13 -4.37
C LEU A 144 11.01 -4.33 -5.73
N ILE A 145 10.66 -3.26 -6.42
CA ILE A 145 10.12 -3.36 -7.79
C ILE A 145 11.22 -3.49 -8.84
N HIS A 146 12.43 -3.04 -8.53
CA HIS A 146 13.56 -3.11 -9.45
C HIS A 146 14.21 -4.52 -9.51
N ILE A 147 13.92 -5.41 -8.53
CA ILE A 147 14.38 -6.80 -8.52
C ILE A 147 13.46 -7.66 -9.40
#